data_fd672598d86dcb4cfd13b4f3837b0540
#
_entry.id   fd672598d86dcb4cfd13b4f3837b0540
#
_cell.length_a   1.000
_cell.length_b   1.000
_cell.length_c   1.000
_cell.angle_alpha   90.00
_cell.angle_beta   90.00
_cell.angle_gamma   90.00
#
_symmetry.space_group_name_H-M   'P 1'
#
loop_
_entity.id
_entity.type
_entity.pdbx_description
1 polymer ?
#
loop_
_entity_poly.entity_id
_entity_poly.type
_entity_poly.pdbx_seq_one_letter_code
_entity_poly.pdbx_strand_id
1 'polypeptide(L)'
;MPAQPLNSIVRQIHIKKMNINFQTAKLSDCNEIHNVMVISANEISRKAYDNEVRKIFDNFYKDRNPEYIKKTLEDPNNFTISAKSDGRIIGFIQLEIKNDTGTISLLYMLPGFENKSVGSKLFSIIKKKAIEMKIEKLFVESTLNAVTYYEKLGFVNTGRIPDNSAYNLEMKLSNV
;
A
#
# COMPACT_ATOMS: atom_id res chain seq x y z
N MET A 1 22.58 -55.96 -11.76
CA MET A 1 22.58 -54.93 -10.70
C MET A 1 21.44 -54.01 -10.96
N PRO A 2 20.43 -53.91 -10.10
CA PRO A 2 19.32 -52.99 -10.31
C PRO A 2 19.74 -51.56 -9.99
N ALA A 3 19.38 -50.62 -10.83
CA ALA A 3 19.56 -49.20 -10.66
C ALA A 3 18.77 -48.71 -9.42
N GLN A 4 19.43 -48.01 -8.52
CA GLN A 4 18.77 -47.36 -7.39
C GLN A 4 17.89 -46.22 -7.89
N PRO A 5 16.67 -46.05 -7.35
CA PRO A 5 15.83 -44.90 -7.72
C PRO A 5 16.44 -43.62 -7.15
N LEU A 6 16.52 -42.61 -8.02
CA LEU A 6 16.85 -41.24 -7.66
C LEU A 6 15.77 -40.68 -6.71
N ASN A 7 15.93 -40.98 -5.42
CA ASN A 7 15.12 -40.40 -4.37
C ASN A 7 15.38 -38.89 -4.29
N SER A 8 14.43 -38.15 -4.82
CA SER A 8 13.86 -36.90 -4.32
C SER A 8 14.72 -36.23 -3.25
N ILE A 9 15.62 -35.36 -3.69
CA ILE A 9 16.00 -34.20 -2.90
C ILE A 9 14.79 -33.29 -2.92
N VAL A 10 13.82 -33.57 -2.07
CA VAL A 10 12.82 -32.59 -1.67
C VAL A 10 13.63 -31.52 -0.94
N ARG A 11 13.99 -30.45 -1.68
CA ARG A 11 14.41 -29.21 -1.04
C ARG A 11 13.28 -28.81 -0.11
N GLN A 12 13.42 -29.10 1.16
CA GLN A 12 12.72 -28.39 2.22
C GLN A 12 13.16 -26.94 2.11
N ILE A 13 12.45 -26.18 1.28
CA ILE A 13 12.48 -24.74 1.36
C ILE A 13 11.89 -24.44 2.73
N HIS A 14 12.76 -24.29 3.72
CA HIS A 14 12.38 -23.65 4.97
C HIS A 14 11.87 -22.27 4.56
N ILE A 15 10.54 -22.14 4.47
CA ILE A 15 9.89 -20.84 4.42
C ILE A 15 10.22 -20.20 5.75
N LYS A 16 11.34 -19.47 5.79
CA LYS A 16 11.72 -18.66 6.93
C LYS A 16 10.52 -17.77 7.21
N LYS A 17 9.84 -17.99 8.33
CA LYS A 17 8.69 -17.18 8.73
C LYS A 17 9.18 -15.74 8.74
N MET A 18 8.79 -14.94 7.73
CA MET A 18 9.22 -13.56 7.62
C MET A 18 8.71 -12.82 8.85
N ASN A 19 9.65 -12.31 9.64
CA ASN A 19 9.29 -11.47 10.77
C ASN A 19 9.02 -10.06 10.25
N ILE A 20 7.75 -9.73 10.05
CA ILE A 20 7.33 -8.42 9.57
C ILE A 20 6.91 -7.59 10.77
N ASN A 21 7.61 -6.47 10.97
CA ASN A 21 7.31 -5.49 12.00
C ASN A 21 6.54 -4.31 11.39
N PHE A 22 5.48 -3.86 12.08
CA PHE A 22 4.66 -2.72 11.70
C PHE A 22 4.89 -1.59 12.70
N GLN A 23 5.24 -0.42 12.20
CA GLN A 23 5.57 0.73 13.06
C GLN A 23 5.20 2.05 12.39
N THR A 24 5.03 3.10 13.19
CA THR A 24 4.92 4.47 12.68
C THR A 24 6.20 4.82 11.93
N ALA A 25 6.05 5.35 10.72
CA ALA A 25 7.18 5.80 9.91
C ALA A 25 7.86 7.01 10.56
N LYS A 26 9.18 7.10 10.41
CA LYS A 26 10.02 8.21 10.91
C LYS A 26 10.49 9.06 9.75
N LEU A 27 10.92 10.29 10.01
CA LEU A 27 11.53 11.15 8.99
C LEU A 27 12.75 10.50 8.33
N SER A 28 13.54 9.73 9.10
CA SER A 28 14.66 8.96 8.56
C SER A 28 14.26 7.90 7.54
N ASP A 29 13.00 7.51 7.48
CA ASP A 29 12.48 6.50 6.55
C ASP A 29 12.10 7.11 5.18
N CYS A 30 12.14 8.45 4.99
CA CYS A 30 11.58 9.12 3.81
C CYS A 30 12.16 8.62 2.48
N ASN A 31 13.48 8.41 2.40
CA ASN A 31 14.13 7.91 1.18
C ASN A 31 13.70 6.47 0.87
N GLU A 32 13.60 5.62 1.89
CA GLU A 32 13.23 4.22 1.72
C GLU A 32 11.74 4.09 1.35
N ILE A 33 10.85 4.89 1.97
CA ILE A 33 9.43 5.01 1.61
C ILE A 33 9.27 5.46 0.16
N HIS A 34 10.02 6.50 -0.24
CA HIS A 34 10.02 6.96 -1.63
C HIS A 34 10.44 5.85 -2.60
N ASN A 35 11.51 5.11 -2.29
CA ASN A 35 11.97 4.00 -3.13
C ASN A 35 10.90 2.90 -3.26
N VAL A 36 10.23 2.52 -2.15
CA VAL A 36 9.12 1.56 -2.18
C VAL A 36 7.99 2.06 -3.07
N MET A 37 7.61 3.34 -2.95
CA MET A 37 6.58 3.95 -3.78
C MET A 37 6.94 3.88 -5.28
N VAL A 38 8.14 4.29 -5.66
CA VAL A 38 8.59 4.31 -7.07
C VAL A 38 8.66 2.90 -7.64
N ILE A 39 9.24 1.94 -6.92
CA ILE A 39 9.33 0.55 -7.36
C ILE A 39 7.93 -0.05 -7.53
N SER A 40 7.07 0.11 -6.53
CA SER A 40 5.69 -0.40 -6.58
C SER A 40 4.90 0.23 -7.73
N ALA A 41 5.01 1.55 -7.90
CA ALA A 41 4.35 2.26 -8.99
C ALA A 41 4.76 1.71 -10.37
N ASN A 42 6.05 1.55 -10.62
CA ASN A 42 6.57 1.09 -11.91
C ASN A 42 6.33 -0.40 -12.16
N GLU A 43 6.58 -1.25 -11.15
CA GLU A 43 6.56 -2.71 -11.31
C GLU A 43 5.16 -3.32 -11.20
N ILE A 44 4.25 -2.67 -10.47
CA ILE A 44 2.92 -3.19 -10.18
C ILE A 44 1.84 -2.33 -10.86
N SER A 45 1.69 -1.07 -10.41
CA SER A 45 0.53 -0.25 -10.79
C SER A 45 0.55 0.17 -12.25
N ARG A 46 1.69 0.61 -12.77
CA ARG A 46 1.83 1.13 -14.14
C ARG A 46 1.44 0.11 -15.20
N LYS A 47 1.58 -1.19 -14.91
CA LYS A 47 1.21 -2.28 -15.83
C LYS A 47 -0.29 -2.38 -16.11
N ALA A 48 -1.12 -1.82 -15.23
CA ALA A 48 -2.58 -1.83 -15.37
C ALA A 48 -3.11 -0.79 -16.36
N TYR A 49 -2.25 0.10 -16.87
CA TYR A 49 -2.64 1.23 -17.70
C TYR A 49 -2.19 1.08 -19.15
N ASP A 50 -3.03 1.56 -20.08
CA ASP A 50 -2.64 1.78 -21.46
C ASP A 50 -1.67 2.96 -21.62
N ASN A 51 -1.17 3.18 -22.85
CA ASN A 51 -0.14 4.18 -23.09
C ASN A 51 -0.60 5.63 -22.85
N GLU A 52 -1.89 5.94 -23.00
CA GLU A 52 -2.41 7.28 -22.80
C GLU A 52 -2.55 7.62 -21.33
N VAL A 53 -3.18 6.71 -20.57
CA VAL A 53 -3.36 6.91 -19.13
C VAL A 53 -2.03 6.82 -18.38
N ARG A 54 -1.04 6.05 -18.90
CA ARG A 54 0.33 6.04 -18.33
C ARG A 54 0.98 7.42 -18.26
N LYS A 55 0.70 8.32 -19.19
CA LYS A 55 1.23 9.70 -19.12
C LYS A 55 0.68 10.46 -17.91
N ILE A 56 -0.60 10.27 -17.61
CA ILE A 56 -1.22 10.86 -16.41
C ILE A 56 -0.58 10.27 -15.16
N PHE A 57 -0.43 8.95 -15.13
CA PHE A 57 0.23 8.23 -14.06
C PHE A 57 1.68 8.70 -13.86
N ASP A 58 2.48 8.82 -14.92
CA ASP A 58 3.86 9.27 -14.85
C ASP A 58 3.95 10.73 -14.35
N ASN A 59 3.02 11.61 -14.77
CA ASN A 59 2.94 12.99 -14.26
C ASN A 59 2.60 13.04 -12.78
N PHE A 60 1.71 12.17 -12.30
CA PHE A 60 1.36 12.07 -10.88
C PHE A 60 2.59 11.76 -10.00
N TYR A 61 3.54 10.96 -10.49
CA TYR A 61 4.74 10.59 -9.73
C TYR A 61 5.90 11.57 -9.88
N LYS A 62 5.87 12.46 -10.88
CA LYS A 62 6.95 13.39 -11.19
C LYS A 62 7.37 14.26 -10.00
N ASP A 63 6.39 14.76 -9.25
CA ASP A 63 6.62 15.67 -8.12
C ASP A 63 6.65 14.94 -6.76
N ARG A 64 6.49 13.61 -6.75
CA ARG A 64 6.53 12.79 -5.54
C ARG A 64 7.94 12.29 -5.23
N ASN A 65 8.84 13.24 -5.03
CA ASN A 65 10.24 13.01 -4.66
C ASN A 65 10.40 12.78 -3.13
N PRO A 66 11.61 12.49 -2.61
CA PRO A 66 11.83 12.31 -1.18
C PRO A 66 11.40 13.50 -0.32
N GLU A 67 11.51 14.74 -0.83
CA GLU A 67 11.07 15.93 -0.11
C GLU A 67 9.54 15.98 0.02
N TYR A 68 8.80 15.51 -0.99
CA TYR A 68 7.35 15.31 -0.87
C TYR A 68 7.04 14.33 0.26
N ILE A 69 7.68 13.16 0.31
CA ILE A 69 7.47 12.18 1.38
C ILE A 69 7.80 12.79 2.74
N LYS A 70 8.91 13.52 2.85
CA LYS A 70 9.29 14.20 4.09
C LYS A 70 8.20 15.14 4.57
N LYS A 71 7.67 16.00 3.70
CA LYS A 71 6.57 16.92 4.03
C LYS A 71 5.32 16.17 4.51
N THR A 72 4.99 15.06 3.86
CA THR A 72 3.82 14.26 4.30
C THR A 72 4.04 13.60 5.67
N LEU A 73 5.27 13.22 6.00
CA LEU A 73 5.62 12.66 7.32
C LEU A 73 5.66 13.73 8.42
N GLU A 74 5.93 14.99 8.07
CA GLU A 74 5.94 16.12 9.01
C GLU A 74 4.54 16.69 9.26
N ASP A 75 3.57 16.42 8.38
CA ASP A 75 2.20 16.92 8.53
C ASP A 75 1.49 16.19 9.70
N PRO A 76 1.03 16.89 10.74
CA PRO A 76 0.35 16.29 11.87
C PRO A 76 -1.00 15.64 11.51
N ASN A 77 -1.56 15.96 10.35
CA ASN A 77 -2.80 15.36 9.86
C ASN A 77 -2.55 14.03 9.12
N ASN A 78 -1.30 13.64 8.93
CA ASN A 78 -0.92 12.41 8.26
C ASN A 78 -0.41 11.36 9.24
N PHE A 79 -0.91 10.13 9.09
CA PHE A 79 -0.45 8.95 9.83
C PHE A 79 0.12 7.94 8.86
N THR A 80 1.41 7.71 8.94
CA THR A 80 2.10 6.75 8.07
C THR A 80 2.60 5.57 8.89
N ILE A 81 2.21 4.37 8.46
CA ILE A 81 2.68 3.09 9.04
C ILE A 81 3.52 2.38 7.99
N SER A 82 4.70 1.95 8.39
CA SER A 82 5.59 1.13 7.58
C SER A 82 5.59 -0.34 8.05
N ALA A 83 5.70 -1.25 7.09
CA ALA A 83 5.99 -2.66 7.33
C ALA A 83 7.46 -2.92 6.99
N LYS A 84 8.22 -3.47 7.95
CA LYS A 84 9.63 -3.80 7.78
C LYS A 84 9.87 -5.29 7.88
N SER A 85 10.67 -5.83 6.96
CA SER A 85 11.20 -7.18 7.01
C SER A 85 12.73 -7.11 6.97
N ASP A 86 13.39 -7.78 7.91
CA ASP A 86 14.86 -7.76 8.05
C ASP A 86 15.44 -6.31 8.06
N GLY A 87 14.74 -5.38 8.72
CA GLY A 87 15.12 -3.98 8.87
C GLY A 87 14.80 -3.07 7.68
N ARG A 88 14.33 -3.60 6.54
CA ARG A 88 13.99 -2.83 5.33
C ARG A 88 12.48 -2.63 5.20
N ILE A 89 12.08 -1.47 4.73
CA ILE A 89 10.67 -1.19 4.42
C ILE A 89 10.27 -1.99 3.19
N ILE A 90 9.23 -2.82 3.35
CA ILE A 90 8.65 -3.65 2.28
C ILE A 90 7.28 -3.12 1.82
N GLY A 91 6.71 -2.19 2.56
CA GLY A 91 5.45 -1.54 2.25
C GLY A 91 5.10 -0.49 3.28
N PHE A 92 4.17 0.37 2.94
CA PHE A 92 3.65 1.40 3.83
C PHE A 92 2.26 1.84 3.43
N ILE A 93 1.55 2.45 4.37
CA ILE A 93 0.25 3.08 4.18
C ILE A 93 0.24 4.44 4.84
N GLN A 94 -0.45 5.41 4.23
CA GLN A 94 -0.67 6.74 4.79
C GLN A 94 -2.17 7.06 4.83
N LEU A 95 -2.61 7.56 5.98
CA LEU A 95 -3.92 8.15 6.21
C LEU A 95 -3.74 9.66 6.34
N GLU A 96 -4.39 10.41 5.47
CA GLU A 96 -4.54 11.86 5.57
C GLU A 96 -5.91 12.19 6.18
N ILE A 97 -5.94 13.08 7.17
CA ILE A 97 -7.17 13.48 7.85
C ILE A 97 -7.46 14.95 7.53
N LYS A 98 -8.65 15.19 7.01
CA LYS A 98 -9.20 16.54 6.81
C LYS A 98 -10.61 16.60 7.41
N ASN A 99 -10.76 17.44 8.42
CA ASN A 99 -12.00 17.52 9.20
C ASN A 99 -12.34 16.11 9.75
N ASP A 100 -13.56 15.60 9.50
CA ASP A 100 -14.02 14.28 9.96
C ASP A 100 -13.85 13.19 8.91
N THR A 101 -13.01 13.43 7.91
CA THR A 101 -12.79 12.54 6.77
C THR A 101 -11.36 12.03 6.75
N GLY A 102 -11.21 10.72 6.56
CA GLY A 102 -9.92 10.08 6.34
C GLY A 102 -9.74 9.66 4.88
N THR A 103 -8.58 9.95 4.30
CA THR A 103 -8.21 9.50 2.96
C THR A 103 -7.00 8.59 3.03
N ILE A 104 -7.08 7.39 2.45
CA ILE A 104 -5.89 6.57 2.21
C ILE A 104 -5.16 7.20 1.03
N SER A 105 -4.21 8.08 1.33
CA SER A 105 -3.49 8.86 0.31
C SER A 105 -2.38 8.07 -0.37
N LEU A 106 -1.76 7.13 0.34
CA LEU A 106 -0.69 6.27 -0.17
C LEU A 106 -0.84 4.85 0.40
N LEU A 107 -0.71 3.84 -0.46
CA LEU A 107 -0.54 2.44 -0.07
C LEU A 107 0.31 1.73 -1.13
N TYR A 108 1.52 1.37 -0.75
CA TYR A 108 2.49 0.75 -1.66
C TYR A 108 3.20 -0.41 -0.99
N MET A 109 3.54 -1.43 -1.79
CA MET A 109 4.33 -2.57 -1.36
C MET A 109 5.35 -2.95 -2.43
N LEU A 110 6.50 -3.43 -2.01
CA LEU A 110 7.48 -4.00 -2.93
C LEU A 110 6.90 -5.23 -3.64
N PRO A 111 7.28 -5.46 -4.92
CA PRO A 111 6.97 -6.69 -5.64
C PRO A 111 7.37 -7.93 -4.85
N GLY A 112 6.52 -8.96 -4.90
CA GLY A 112 6.71 -10.22 -4.18
C GLY A 112 6.19 -10.23 -2.73
N PHE A 113 5.66 -9.09 -2.24
CA PHE A 113 4.97 -9.03 -0.94
C PHE A 113 3.45 -8.91 -1.07
N GLU A 114 2.94 -8.89 -2.30
CA GLU A 114 1.50 -8.96 -2.58
C GLU A 114 0.96 -10.31 -2.08
N ASN A 115 -0.30 -10.34 -1.70
CA ASN A 115 -1.01 -11.53 -1.22
C ASN A 115 -0.41 -12.20 0.06
N LYS A 116 0.52 -11.54 0.74
CA LYS A 116 1.09 -11.99 2.02
C LYS A 116 0.43 -11.33 3.24
N SER A 117 -0.77 -10.79 3.07
CA SER A 117 -1.55 -10.11 4.11
C SER A 117 -0.88 -8.86 4.71
N VAL A 118 0.24 -8.39 4.13
CA VAL A 118 0.95 -7.19 4.61
C VAL A 118 0.08 -5.96 4.45
N GLY A 119 -0.49 -5.74 3.25
CA GLY A 119 -1.37 -4.60 2.97
C GLY A 119 -2.63 -4.62 3.85
N SER A 120 -3.25 -5.79 4.03
CA SER A 120 -4.44 -5.94 4.90
C SER A 120 -4.10 -5.63 6.36
N LYS A 121 -2.90 -5.99 6.83
CA LYS A 121 -2.45 -5.65 8.18
C LYS A 121 -2.16 -4.17 8.33
N LEU A 122 -1.48 -3.55 7.36
CA LEU A 122 -1.27 -2.10 7.31
C LEU A 122 -2.62 -1.36 7.37
N PHE A 123 -3.57 -1.77 6.52
CA PHE A 123 -4.91 -1.19 6.51
C PHE A 123 -5.64 -1.38 7.85
N SER A 124 -5.56 -2.56 8.46
CA SER A 124 -6.18 -2.83 9.77
C SER A 124 -5.69 -1.87 10.85
N ILE A 125 -4.38 -1.54 10.86
CA ILE A 125 -3.79 -0.60 11.82
C ILE A 125 -4.34 0.82 11.56
N ILE A 126 -4.36 1.27 10.33
CA ILE A 126 -4.88 2.59 9.94
C ILE A 126 -6.39 2.70 10.22
N LYS A 127 -7.17 1.66 9.89
CA LYS A 127 -8.61 1.63 10.18
C LYS A 127 -8.88 1.79 11.68
N LYS A 128 -8.14 1.06 12.52
CA LYS A 128 -8.23 1.20 13.98
C LYS A 128 -7.92 2.64 14.40
N LYS A 129 -6.85 3.24 13.87
CA LYS A 129 -6.47 4.63 14.14
C LYS A 129 -7.58 5.60 13.73
N ALA A 130 -8.17 5.44 12.56
CA ALA A 130 -9.27 6.27 12.09
C ALA A 130 -10.50 6.19 13.04
N ILE A 131 -10.85 4.99 13.50
CA ILE A 131 -11.95 4.79 14.46
C ILE A 131 -11.63 5.48 15.81
N GLU A 132 -10.42 5.32 16.33
CA GLU A 132 -9.96 6.01 17.57
C GLU A 132 -10.07 7.53 17.46
N MET A 133 -9.87 8.07 16.25
CA MET A 133 -9.99 9.50 15.95
C MET A 133 -11.42 9.93 15.56
N LYS A 134 -12.40 9.04 15.68
CA LYS A 134 -13.82 9.28 15.37
C LYS A 134 -14.06 9.69 13.92
N ILE A 135 -13.23 9.22 13.01
CA ILE A 135 -13.45 9.38 11.57
C ILE A 135 -14.62 8.51 11.15
N GLU A 136 -15.60 9.10 10.49
CA GLU A 136 -16.82 8.41 10.08
C GLU A 136 -16.68 7.70 8.74
N LYS A 137 -15.81 8.22 7.86
CA LYS A 137 -15.63 7.71 6.50
C LYS A 137 -14.17 7.67 6.11
N LEU A 138 -13.81 6.60 5.38
CA LEU A 138 -12.55 6.50 4.67
C LEU A 138 -12.80 6.59 3.16
N PHE A 139 -11.92 7.31 2.47
CA PHE A 139 -11.88 7.42 1.03
C PHE A 139 -10.56 6.91 0.48
N VAL A 140 -10.57 6.48 -0.76
CA VAL A 140 -9.37 6.17 -1.53
C VAL A 140 -9.61 6.43 -3.02
N GLU A 141 -8.65 7.06 -3.68
CA GLU A 141 -8.52 7.03 -5.13
C GLU A 141 -7.63 5.84 -5.49
N SER A 142 -8.25 4.77 -5.95
CA SER A 142 -7.57 3.50 -6.21
C SER A 142 -7.08 3.43 -7.64
N THR A 143 -5.82 3.04 -7.83
CA THR A 143 -5.32 2.59 -9.13
C THR A 143 -6.11 1.39 -9.65
N LEU A 144 -6.17 1.21 -10.99
CA LEU A 144 -7.02 0.19 -11.63
C LEU A 144 -6.76 -1.24 -11.11
N ASN A 145 -5.52 -1.57 -10.82
CA ASN A 145 -5.12 -2.88 -10.32
C ASN A 145 -5.48 -3.13 -8.84
N ALA A 146 -5.80 -2.08 -8.08
CA ALA A 146 -6.04 -2.19 -6.63
C ALA A 146 -7.52 -2.11 -6.24
N VAL A 147 -8.43 -1.84 -7.17
CA VAL A 147 -9.88 -1.72 -6.89
C VAL A 147 -10.41 -2.94 -6.14
N THR A 148 -10.21 -4.14 -6.69
CA THR A 148 -10.68 -5.39 -6.07
C THR A 148 -10.08 -5.64 -4.69
N TYR A 149 -8.85 -5.16 -4.43
CA TYR A 149 -8.26 -5.24 -3.10
C TYR A 149 -9.04 -4.39 -2.09
N TYR A 150 -9.37 -3.15 -2.44
CA TYR A 150 -10.14 -2.27 -1.56
C TYR A 150 -11.60 -2.76 -1.38
N GLU A 151 -12.22 -3.28 -2.42
CA GLU A 151 -13.56 -3.90 -2.32
C GLU A 151 -13.57 -5.07 -1.32
N LYS A 152 -12.54 -5.92 -1.34
CA LYS A 152 -12.36 -7.00 -0.35
C LYS A 152 -12.16 -6.50 1.08
N LEU A 153 -11.64 -5.29 1.26
CA LEU A 153 -11.53 -4.63 2.56
C LEU A 153 -12.85 -3.99 3.03
N GLY A 154 -13.88 -3.96 2.16
CA GLY A 154 -15.20 -3.43 2.46
C GLY A 154 -15.44 -2.01 1.94
N PHE A 155 -14.59 -1.49 1.07
CA PHE A 155 -14.87 -0.25 0.35
C PHE A 155 -15.92 -0.48 -0.74
N VAL A 156 -16.73 0.52 -0.98
CA VAL A 156 -17.71 0.57 -2.06
C VAL A 156 -17.17 1.45 -3.17
N ASN A 157 -17.13 0.92 -4.38
CA ASN A 157 -16.73 1.67 -5.57
C ASN A 157 -17.84 2.66 -5.96
N THR A 158 -17.53 3.93 -6.02
CA THR A 158 -18.45 5.02 -6.34
C THR A 158 -18.29 5.57 -7.76
N GLY A 159 -17.33 5.03 -8.53
CA GLY A 159 -17.14 5.35 -9.93
C GLY A 159 -15.70 5.74 -10.29
N ARG A 160 -15.46 5.89 -11.59
CA ARG A 160 -14.19 6.38 -12.13
C ARG A 160 -14.05 7.88 -11.98
N ILE A 161 -12.82 8.34 -11.78
CA ILE A 161 -12.50 9.77 -11.92
C ILE A 161 -12.50 10.18 -13.41
N PRO A 162 -12.67 11.49 -13.72
CA PRO A 162 -12.91 11.95 -15.09
C PRO A 162 -11.83 11.56 -16.12
N ASP A 163 -10.57 11.49 -15.72
CA ASP A 163 -9.45 11.13 -16.61
C ASP A 163 -9.20 9.60 -16.72
N ASN A 164 -10.07 8.80 -16.12
CA ASN A 164 -9.99 7.33 -16.09
C ASN A 164 -8.73 6.72 -15.44
N SER A 165 -7.93 7.52 -14.74
CA SER A 165 -6.69 7.03 -14.11
C SER A 165 -6.92 6.30 -12.79
N ALA A 166 -8.08 6.49 -12.15
CA ALA A 166 -8.39 5.87 -10.87
C ALA A 166 -9.90 5.64 -10.68
N TYR A 167 -10.23 4.93 -9.60
CA TYR A 167 -11.60 4.80 -9.08
C TYR A 167 -11.70 5.42 -7.70
N ASN A 168 -12.82 6.10 -7.46
CA ASN A 168 -13.19 6.56 -6.12
C ASN A 168 -13.87 5.42 -5.36
N LEU A 169 -13.37 5.12 -4.17
CA LEU A 169 -14.00 4.18 -3.27
C LEU A 169 -14.17 4.80 -1.89
N GLU A 170 -15.26 4.44 -1.20
CA GLU A 170 -15.54 4.89 0.15
C GLU A 170 -15.89 3.73 1.09
N MET A 171 -15.61 3.92 2.37
CA MET A 171 -16.00 3.02 3.45
C MET A 171 -16.59 3.82 4.59
N LYS A 172 -17.77 3.46 5.06
CA LYS A 172 -18.31 3.95 6.34
C LYS A 172 -17.67 3.19 7.49
N LEU A 173 -17.17 3.91 8.47
CA LEU A 173 -16.67 3.33 9.71
C LEU A 173 -17.82 3.32 10.71
N SER A 174 -18.24 2.14 11.15
CA SER A 174 -19.19 2.04 12.26
C SER A 174 -18.44 2.39 13.54
N ASN A 175 -18.94 3.37 14.28
CA ASN A 175 -18.52 3.58 15.65
C ASN A 175 -19.00 2.38 16.46
N VAL A 176 -18.08 1.54 16.92
CA VAL A 176 -18.36 0.44 17.86
C VAL A 176 -18.40 1.01 19.28
#